data_a24ad23f4b6b26237002a6d0756888d0
#
_entry.id   a24ad23f4b6b26237002a6d0756888d0
#
_cell.length_a   1.000
_cell.length_b   1.000
_cell.length_c   1.000
_cell.angle_alpha   90.00
_cell.angle_beta   90.00
_cell.angle_gamma   90.00
#
_symmetry.space_group_name_H-M   'P 1'
#
loop_
_entity.id
_entity.type
_entity.pdbx_description
1 polymer ?
#
loop_
_entity_poly.entity_id
_entity_poly.type
_entity_poly.pdbx_seq_one_letter_code
_entity_poly.pdbx_strand_id
1 'polypeptide(L)'
;MNPFGISCQNILQLLDIWESRLLALSEEVISNRKNIQNRSIRQILGHLFDSASNNTHRIVHLQYRENPMTFPNYATMGNNDRWIAIQDYQHENWYNLVQLWKYANLHFIHVVRNVDQTMLENQWISGEDQLISLRENIEGYLPHLQLHLAEIGELINRK
;
A
#
# COMPACT_ATOMS: atom_id res chain seq x y z
N MET A 1 8.98 -11.08 -21.10
CA MET A 1 8.62 -11.63 -19.77
C MET A 1 8.46 -10.46 -18.82
N ASN A 2 7.40 -10.37 -18.00
CA ASN A 2 7.23 -9.25 -17.07
C ASN A 2 8.27 -9.35 -15.94
N PRO A 3 9.12 -8.33 -15.73
CA PRO A 3 10.20 -8.38 -14.75
C PRO A 3 9.71 -8.44 -13.30
N PHE A 4 8.44 -8.08 -13.04
CA PHE A 4 7.85 -8.03 -11.71
C PHE A 4 7.05 -9.30 -11.33
N GLY A 5 7.16 -10.38 -12.11
CA GLY A 5 6.39 -11.60 -11.92
C GLY A 5 6.55 -12.21 -10.53
N ILE A 6 7.78 -12.23 -9.99
CA ILE A 6 8.07 -12.75 -8.64
C ILE A 6 7.43 -11.87 -7.56
N SER A 7 7.57 -10.54 -7.68
CA SER A 7 6.95 -9.60 -6.73
C SER A 7 5.43 -9.73 -6.71
N CYS A 8 4.80 -9.84 -7.88
CA CYS A 8 3.37 -10.07 -7.98
C CYS A 8 2.94 -11.38 -7.31
N GLN A 9 3.71 -12.46 -7.48
CA GLN A 9 3.42 -13.75 -6.84
C GLN A 9 3.55 -13.66 -5.32
N ASN A 10 4.58 -12.98 -4.82
CA ASN A 10 4.76 -12.79 -3.39
C ASN A 10 3.63 -11.95 -2.76
N ILE A 11 3.16 -10.91 -3.45
CA ILE A 11 1.98 -10.14 -3.00
C ILE A 11 0.75 -11.04 -2.92
N LEU A 12 0.47 -11.88 -3.94
CA LEU A 12 -0.66 -12.82 -3.91
C LEU A 12 -0.59 -13.75 -2.69
N GLN A 13 0.58 -14.31 -2.40
CA GLN A 13 0.77 -15.17 -1.23
C GLN A 13 0.49 -14.43 0.08
N LEU A 14 0.93 -13.15 0.19
CA LEU A 14 0.62 -12.32 1.36
C LEU A 14 -0.87 -12.07 1.51
N LEU A 15 -1.60 -11.81 0.42
CA LEU A 15 -3.05 -11.61 0.47
C LEU A 15 -3.76 -12.88 0.97
N ASP A 16 -3.40 -14.05 0.45
CA ASP A 16 -3.99 -15.33 0.86
C ASP A 16 -3.75 -15.63 2.34
N ILE A 17 -2.54 -15.37 2.84
CA ILE A 17 -2.18 -15.60 4.24
C ILE A 17 -2.90 -14.61 5.16
N TRP A 18 -2.88 -13.33 4.81
CA TRP A 18 -3.30 -12.27 5.71
C TRP A 18 -4.81 -12.02 5.73
N GLU A 19 -5.54 -12.28 4.66
CA GLU A 19 -7.01 -12.10 4.65
C GLU A 19 -7.67 -12.86 5.79
N SER A 20 -7.42 -14.17 5.89
CA SER A 20 -8.02 -15.00 6.94
C SER A 20 -7.54 -14.61 8.34
N ARG A 21 -6.26 -14.24 8.49
CA ARG A 21 -5.71 -13.78 9.77
C ARG A 21 -6.37 -12.49 10.24
N LEU A 22 -6.53 -11.51 9.33
CA LEU A 22 -7.16 -10.22 9.64
C LEU A 22 -8.64 -10.40 10.00
N LEU A 23 -9.38 -11.20 9.25
CA LEU A 23 -10.80 -11.46 9.50
C LEU A 23 -11.06 -12.21 10.82
N ALA A 24 -10.07 -12.93 11.34
CA ALA A 24 -10.18 -13.65 12.62
C ALA A 24 -9.90 -12.78 13.86
N LEU A 25 -9.46 -11.51 13.68
CA LEU A 25 -9.13 -10.63 14.80
C LEU A 25 -10.37 -10.12 15.52
N SER A 26 -10.29 -9.99 16.83
CA SER A 26 -11.35 -9.36 17.65
C SER A 26 -11.33 -7.85 17.52
N GLU A 27 -12.47 -7.21 17.76
CA GLU A 27 -12.62 -5.75 17.76
C GLU A 27 -11.63 -5.07 18.72
N GLU A 28 -11.42 -5.66 19.89
CA GLU A 28 -10.46 -5.15 20.86
C GLU A 28 -9.03 -5.10 20.29
N VAL A 29 -8.59 -6.13 19.59
CA VAL A 29 -7.25 -6.21 19.00
C VAL A 29 -7.09 -5.19 17.88
N ILE A 30 -8.06 -5.12 16.95
CA ILE A 30 -7.96 -4.25 15.77
C ILE A 30 -8.05 -2.75 16.10
N SER A 31 -8.77 -2.38 17.17
CA SER A 31 -9.04 -0.99 17.51
C SER A 31 -8.14 -0.43 18.60
N ASN A 32 -7.67 -1.27 19.55
CA ASN A 32 -6.99 -0.78 20.75
C ASN A 32 -5.48 -1.02 20.75
N ARG A 33 -4.98 -2.04 20.04
CA ARG A 33 -3.54 -2.26 19.94
C ARG A 33 -2.93 -1.31 18.93
N LYS A 34 -1.92 -0.55 19.37
CA LYS A 34 -1.31 0.52 18.59
C LYS A 34 0.20 0.33 18.45
N ASN A 35 0.73 0.72 17.29
CA ASN A 35 2.16 0.78 17.03
C ASN A 35 2.80 2.04 17.67
N ILE A 36 4.11 2.22 17.45
CA ILE A 36 4.85 3.37 18.02
C ILE A 36 4.38 4.72 17.47
N GLN A 37 3.73 4.74 16.31
CA GLN A 37 3.12 5.93 15.71
C GLN A 37 1.70 6.19 16.21
N ASN A 38 1.25 5.44 17.23
CA ASN A 38 -0.09 5.50 17.79
C ASN A 38 -1.20 5.11 16.81
N ARG A 39 -0.90 4.30 15.79
CA ARG A 39 -1.86 3.79 14.81
C ARG A 39 -2.38 2.42 15.23
N SER A 40 -3.71 2.25 15.22
CA SER A 40 -4.36 0.96 15.40
C SER A 40 -4.15 0.05 14.18
N ILE A 41 -4.46 -1.25 14.32
CA ILE A 41 -4.42 -2.20 13.19
C ILE A 41 -5.35 -1.74 12.07
N ARG A 42 -6.54 -1.18 12.38
CA ARG A 42 -7.43 -0.57 11.40
C ARG A 42 -6.73 0.52 10.59
N GLN A 43 -6.08 1.43 11.27
CA GLN A 43 -5.41 2.57 10.65
C GLN A 43 -4.19 2.14 9.81
N ILE A 44 -3.46 1.11 10.26
CA ILE A 44 -2.34 0.54 9.50
C ILE A 44 -2.88 -0.14 8.22
N LEU A 45 -3.96 -0.90 8.31
CA LEU A 45 -4.57 -1.54 7.13
C LEU A 45 -5.14 -0.51 6.16
N GLY A 46 -5.77 0.56 6.66
CA GLY A 46 -6.23 1.69 5.85
C GLY A 46 -5.09 2.38 5.12
N HIS A 47 -3.95 2.61 5.81
CA HIS A 47 -2.74 3.12 5.17
C HIS A 47 -2.21 2.18 4.05
N LEU A 48 -2.30 0.87 4.24
CA LEU A 48 -1.93 -0.09 3.19
C LEU A 48 -2.89 -0.06 1.99
N PHE A 49 -4.17 0.21 2.21
CA PHE A 49 -5.11 0.47 1.12
C PHE A 49 -4.76 1.78 0.37
N ASP A 50 -4.48 2.86 1.10
CA ASP A 50 -4.02 4.12 0.50
C ASP A 50 -2.76 3.92 -0.35
N SER A 51 -1.81 3.12 0.15
CA SER A 51 -0.58 2.80 -0.58
C SER A 51 -0.88 2.07 -1.89
N ALA A 52 -1.72 1.05 -1.88
CA ALA A 52 -2.11 0.32 -3.09
C ALA A 52 -2.77 1.24 -4.12
N SER A 53 -3.70 2.07 -3.68
CA SER A 53 -4.45 3.02 -4.52
C SER A 53 -3.51 4.07 -5.13
N ASN A 54 -2.71 4.75 -4.31
CA ASN A 54 -1.80 5.80 -4.79
C ASN A 54 -0.70 5.25 -5.71
N ASN A 55 -0.14 4.08 -5.41
CA ASN A 55 0.84 3.45 -6.30
C ASN A 55 0.22 3.03 -7.63
N THR A 56 -1.00 2.52 -7.63
CA THR A 56 -1.74 2.22 -8.87
C THR A 56 -1.90 3.48 -9.72
N HIS A 57 -2.32 4.60 -9.14
CA HIS A 57 -2.46 5.88 -9.85
C HIS A 57 -1.12 6.36 -10.43
N ARG A 58 -0.03 6.30 -9.65
CA ARG A 58 1.30 6.68 -10.13
C ARG A 58 1.74 5.81 -11.32
N ILE A 59 1.58 4.50 -11.22
CA ILE A 59 1.95 3.56 -12.30
C ILE A 59 1.18 3.88 -13.58
N VAL A 60 -0.11 4.19 -13.47
CA VAL A 60 -0.93 4.56 -14.63
C VAL A 60 -0.44 5.89 -15.22
N HIS A 61 -0.32 6.94 -14.39
CA HIS A 61 0.08 8.28 -14.85
C HIS A 61 1.47 8.30 -15.48
N LEU A 62 2.45 7.58 -14.91
CA LEU A 62 3.82 7.54 -15.43
C LEU A 62 3.94 6.95 -16.83
N GLN A 63 2.92 6.24 -17.31
CA GLN A 63 2.92 5.65 -18.64
C GLN A 63 2.40 6.59 -19.74
N TYR A 64 1.77 7.74 -19.41
CA TYR A 64 1.21 8.63 -20.42
C TYR A 64 1.44 10.13 -20.17
N ARG A 65 1.97 10.51 -19.01
CA ARG A 65 2.20 11.90 -18.64
C ARG A 65 3.62 12.35 -19.03
N GLU A 66 3.87 13.64 -18.91
CA GLU A 66 5.20 14.23 -19.05
C GLU A 66 6.19 13.64 -18.05
N ASN A 67 7.45 13.62 -18.43
CA ASN A 67 8.55 13.04 -17.63
C ASN A 67 9.63 14.13 -17.37
N PRO A 68 9.98 14.47 -16.12
CA PRO A 68 9.42 13.91 -14.88
C PRO A 68 8.03 14.47 -14.55
N MET A 69 7.20 13.65 -13.92
CA MET A 69 5.85 14.01 -13.51
C MET A 69 5.80 14.53 -12.08
N THR A 70 5.03 15.58 -11.83
CA THR A 70 4.64 15.97 -10.47
C THR A 70 3.35 15.24 -10.09
N PHE A 71 3.37 14.55 -8.96
CA PHE A 71 2.22 13.82 -8.42
C PHE A 71 2.05 14.13 -6.94
N PRO A 72 0.82 14.35 -6.45
CA PRO A 72 0.60 14.57 -5.02
C PRO A 72 1.17 13.41 -4.19
N ASN A 73 2.10 13.73 -3.29
CA ASN A 73 2.70 12.72 -2.43
C ASN A 73 1.93 12.63 -1.11
N TYR A 74 1.11 11.59 -0.95
CA TYR A 74 0.34 11.36 0.26
C TYR A 74 1.20 10.88 1.44
N ALA A 75 2.43 10.40 1.19
CA ALA A 75 3.26 9.73 2.19
C ALA A 75 4.19 10.68 2.97
N THR A 76 4.46 11.88 2.44
CA THR A 76 5.42 12.83 3.04
C THR A 76 4.73 13.94 3.82
N MET A 77 5.49 14.67 4.65
CA MET A 77 5.03 15.86 5.38
C MET A 77 3.79 15.62 6.26
N GLY A 78 3.63 14.44 6.80
CA GLY A 78 2.48 14.06 7.62
C GLY A 78 1.19 13.84 6.82
N ASN A 79 1.25 13.79 5.51
CA ASN A 79 0.06 13.60 4.67
C ASN A 79 -0.59 12.23 4.88
N ASN A 80 0.17 11.18 5.11
CA ASN A 80 -0.38 9.86 5.41
C ASN A 80 -1.22 9.85 6.70
N ASP A 81 -0.84 10.58 7.73
CA ASP A 81 -1.65 10.72 8.95
C ASP A 81 -2.93 11.52 8.69
N ARG A 82 -2.85 12.56 7.85
CA ARG A 82 -4.04 13.30 7.39
C ARG A 82 -4.99 12.42 6.58
N TRP A 83 -4.47 11.58 5.70
CA TRP A 83 -5.26 10.63 4.92
C TRP A 83 -5.98 9.63 5.82
N ILE A 84 -5.27 9.05 6.78
CA ILE A 84 -5.85 8.14 7.78
C ILE A 84 -6.97 8.83 8.57
N ALA A 85 -6.73 10.08 9.01
CA ALA A 85 -7.69 10.83 9.81
C ALA A 85 -8.93 11.28 9.01
N ILE A 86 -8.74 11.77 7.79
CA ILE A 86 -9.84 12.26 6.94
C ILE A 86 -10.75 11.11 6.50
N GLN A 87 -10.17 9.95 6.18
CA GLN A 87 -10.93 8.75 5.78
C GLN A 87 -11.51 7.98 6.98
N ASP A 88 -11.13 8.38 8.21
CA ASP A 88 -11.67 7.82 9.46
C ASP A 88 -11.64 6.29 9.51
N TYR A 89 -10.52 5.69 9.13
CA TYR A 89 -10.37 4.23 9.15
C TYR A 89 -10.64 3.60 10.52
N GLN A 90 -10.50 4.36 11.61
CA GLN A 90 -10.79 3.86 12.94
C GLN A 90 -12.25 3.41 13.12
N HIS A 91 -13.18 4.00 12.34
CA HIS A 91 -14.61 3.67 12.40
C HIS A 91 -15.11 2.93 11.14
N GLU A 92 -14.23 2.60 10.19
CA GLU A 92 -14.58 1.81 9.00
C GLU A 92 -15.01 0.40 9.40
N ASN A 93 -15.96 -0.17 8.68
CA ASN A 93 -16.33 -1.57 8.84
C ASN A 93 -15.13 -2.47 8.55
N TRP A 94 -14.75 -3.32 9.52
CA TRP A 94 -13.54 -4.13 9.42
C TRP A 94 -13.52 -5.08 8.23
N TYR A 95 -14.63 -5.78 8.00
CA TYR A 95 -14.73 -6.68 6.85
C TYR A 95 -14.55 -5.92 5.52
N ASN A 96 -15.22 -4.78 5.38
CA ASN A 96 -15.11 -3.95 4.18
C ASN A 96 -13.68 -3.45 3.98
N LEU A 97 -13.01 -3.00 5.03
CA LEU A 97 -11.63 -2.51 4.96
C LEU A 97 -10.65 -3.62 4.54
N VAL A 98 -10.81 -4.84 5.07
CA VAL A 98 -10.03 -6.00 4.64
C VAL A 98 -10.26 -6.30 3.16
N GLN A 99 -11.51 -6.25 2.69
CA GLN A 99 -11.83 -6.48 1.28
C GLN A 99 -11.30 -5.35 0.37
N LEU A 100 -11.42 -4.09 0.79
CA LEU A 100 -10.83 -2.95 0.06
C LEU A 100 -9.31 -3.13 -0.11
N TRP A 101 -8.60 -3.44 0.98
CA TRP A 101 -7.17 -3.73 0.94
C TRP A 101 -6.85 -4.88 -0.02
N LYS A 102 -7.56 -5.99 0.07
CA LYS A 102 -7.35 -7.16 -0.78
C LYS A 102 -7.55 -6.83 -2.26
N TYR A 103 -8.70 -6.26 -2.63
CA TYR A 103 -9.02 -5.99 -4.03
C TYR A 103 -8.19 -4.86 -4.63
N ALA A 104 -7.78 -3.86 -3.85
CA ALA A 104 -6.83 -2.84 -4.31
C ALA A 104 -5.48 -3.46 -4.68
N ASN A 105 -4.98 -4.40 -3.87
CA ASN A 105 -3.74 -5.12 -4.17
C ASN A 105 -3.88 -6.06 -5.37
N LEU A 106 -5.00 -6.76 -5.53
CA LEU A 106 -5.26 -7.58 -6.72
C LEU A 106 -5.28 -6.70 -7.99
N HIS A 107 -5.90 -5.53 -7.91
CA HIS A 107 -5.90 -4.57 -9.01
C HIS A 107 -4.50 -3.99 -9.28
N PHE A 108 -3.73 -3.66 -8.25
CA PHE A 108 -2.32 -3.25 -8.38
C PHE A 108 -1.51 -4.30 -9.14
N ILE A 109 -1.62 -5.57 -8.77
CA ILE A 109 -0.95 -6.68 -9.46
C ILE A 109 -1.37 -6.75 -10.93
N HIS A 110 -2.66 -6.57 -11.23
CA HIS A 110 -3.16 -6.56 -12.60
C HIS A 110 -2.51 -5.44 -13.42
N VAL A 111 -2.45 -4.22 -12.87
CA VAL A 111 -1.83 -3.06 -13.54
C VAL A 111 -0.33 -3.28 -13.75
N VAL A 112 0.39 -3.79 -12.75
CA VAL A 112 1.83 -4.11 -12.86
C VAL A 112 2.11 -5.17 -13.91
N ARG A 113 1.25 -6.17 -14.04
CA ARG A 113 1.40 -7.21 -15.07
C ARG A 113 1.24 -6.69 -16.51
N ASN A 114 0.51 -5.59 -16.66
CA ASN A 114 0.22 -4.97 -17.95
C ASN A 114 1.02 -3.67 -18.19
N VAL A 115 2.00 -3.38 -17.34
CA VAL A 115 2.83 -2.17 -17.50
C VAL A 115 3.60 -2.17 -18.81
N ASP A 116 3.62 -1.03 -19.49
CA ASP A 116 4.48 -0.82 -20.64
C ASP A 116 5.95 -0.75 -20.20
N GLN A 117 6.71 -1.77 -20.57
CA GLN A 117 8.11 -1.90 -20.15
C GLN A 117 9.01 -0.81 -20.76
N THR A 118 8.59 -0.16 -21.83
CA THR A 118 9.34 0.95 -22.44
C THR A 118 9.27 2.23 -21.59
N MET A 119 8.30 2.32 -20.69
CA MET A 119 8.06 3.46 -19.81
C MET A 119 8.69 3.31 -18.40
N LEU A 120 9.38 2.20 -18.12
CA LEU A 120 9.90 1.88 -16.78
C LEU A 120 10.90 2.92 -16.22
N GLU A 121 11.55 3.66 -17.07
CA GLU A 121 12.50 4.72 -16.68
C GLU A 121 11.83 6.11 -16.56
N ASN A 122 10.51 6.23 -16.84
CA ASN A 122 9.78 7.45 -16.55
C ASN A 122 9.76 7.72 -15.05
N GLN A 123 9.92 8.99 -14.68
CA GLN A 123 10.15 9.41 -13.31
C GLN A 123 9.06 10.34 -12.81
N TRP A 124 8.85 10.35 -11.51
CA TRP A 124 8.08 11.36 -10.82
C TRP A 124 8.92 12.01 -9.72
N ILE A 125 8.56 13.25 -9.41
CA ILE A 125 9.21 14.03 -8.36
C ILE A 125 8.51 13.72 -7.06
N SER A 126 9.19 12.98 -6.17
CA SER A 126 8.76 12.78 -4.80
C SER A 126 9.16 13.98 -3.92
N GLY A 127 8.65 14.07 -2.71
CA GLY A 127 9.03 15.18 -1.82
C GLY A 127 10.55 15.39 -1.78
N GLU A 128 10.99 16.65 -1.68
CA GLU A 128 12.41 17.05 -1.64
C GLU A 128 13.16 16.84 -2.97
N ASP A 129 12.47 16.99 -4.11
CA ASP A 129 13.05 16.90 -5.45
C ASP A 129 13.71 15.55 -5.80
N GLN A 130 13.42 14.50 -5.02
CA GLN A 130 13.90 13.16 -5.32
C GLN A 130 13.14 12.60 -6.52
N LEU A 131 13.87 12.13 -7.53
CA LEU A 131 13.31 11.43 -8.68
C LEU A 131 13.18 9.93 -8.38
N ILE A 132 12.00 9.39 -8.63
CA ILE A 132 11.70 7.96 -8.49
C ILE A 132 11.15 7.46 -9.83
N SER A 133 11.78 6.44 -10.39
CA SER A 133 11.33 5.83 -11.64
C SER A 133 10.08 4.96 -11.43
N LEU A 134 9.36 4.69 -12.53
CA LEU A 134 8.26 3.74 -12.52
C LEU A 134 8.71 2.34 -12.04
N ARG A 135 9.92 1.92 -12.46
CA ARG A 135 10.55 0.67 -11.99
C ARG A 135 10.69 0.66 -10.47
N GLU A 136 11.37 1.68 -9.91
CA GLU A 136 11.61 1.79 -8.47
C GLU A 136 10.30 1.88 -7.68
N ASN A 137 9.30 2.58 -8.23
CA ASN A 137 7.98 2.67 -7.61
C ASN A 137 7.29 1.29 -7.49
N ILE A 138 7.41 0.45 -8.53
CA ILE A 138 6.86 -0.91 -8.50
C ILE A 138 7.66 -1.81 -7.55
N GLU A 139 8.99 -1.77 -7.63
CA GLU A 139 9.89 -2.61 -6.83
C GLU A 139 9.81 -2.28 -5.33
N GLY A 140 9.61 -1.01 -4.99
CA GLY A 140 9.48 -0.56 -3.60
C GLY A 140 8.16 -0.95 -2.93
N TYR A 141 7.16 -1.36 -3.68
CA TYR A 141 5.84 -1.64 -3.13
C TYR A 141 5.80 -2.89 -2.23
N LEU A 142 6.37 -4.02 -2.66
CA LEU A 142 6.37 -5.27 -1.88
C LEU A 142 7.08 -5.12 -0.52
N PRO A 143 8.30 -4.54 -0.43
CA PRO A 143 8.95 -4.28 0.85
C PRO A 143 8.10 -3.41 1.80
N HIS A 144 7.44 -2.38 1.29
CA HIS A 144 6.55 -1.52 2.06
C HIS A 144 5.33 -2.30 2.61
N LEU A 145 4.70 -3.12 1.77
CA LEU A 145 3.59 -3.98 2.19
C LEU A 145 4.03 -4.95 3.31
N GLN A 146 5.19 -5.60 3.13
CA GLN A 146 5.75 -6.53 4.11
C GLN A 146 6.05 -5.85 5.45
N LEU A 147 6.61 -4.64 5.43
CA LEU A 147 6.91 -3.86 6.63
C LEU A 147 5.66 -3.65 7.49
N HIS A 148 4.58 -3.16 6.91
CA HIS A 148 3.36 -2.87 7.66
C HIS A 148 2.58 -4.13 8.07
N LEU A 149 2.61 -5.19 7.27
CA LEU A 149 2.06 -6.49 7.68
C LEU A 149 2.84 -7.09 8.86
N ALA A 150 4.17 -6.89 8.91
CA ALA A 150 4.98 -7.29 10.06
C ALA A 150 4.60 -6.48 11.32
N GLU A 151 4.41 -5.16 11.22
CA GLU A 151 3.90 -4.33 12.32
C GLU A 151 2.56 -4.84 12.87
N ILE A 152 1.62 -5.18 11.97
CA ILE A 152 0.35 -5.79 12.38
C ILE A 152 0.60 -7.11 13.11
N GLY A 153 1.51 -7.96 12.58
CA GLY A 153 1.90 -9.22 13.21
C GLY A 153 2.44 -9.05 14.62
N GLU A 154 3.29 -8.04 14.84
CA GLU A 154 3.80 -7.70 16.18
C GLU A 154 2.67 -7.28 17.13
N LEU A 155 1.73 -6.47 16.65
CA LEU A 155 0.58 -6.04 17.46
C LEU A 155 -0.34 -7.19 17.83
N ILE A 156 -0.56 -8.16 16.93
CA ILE A 156 -1.35 -9.37 17.20
C ILE A 156 -0.69 -10.22 18.28
N ASN A 157 0.64 -10.33 18.28
CA ASN A 157 1.39 -11.23 19.16
C ASN A 157 1.73 -10.59 20.54
N ARG A 158 1.45 -9.30 20.75
CA ARG A 158 1.62 -8.70 22.09
C ARG A 158 0.69 -9.37 23.08
N LYS A 159 1.28 -9.88 24.17
CA LYS A 159 0.56 -10.42 25.33
C LYS A 159 0.00 -9.29 26.19
#